data_06c7c78c4eafd7bf76b491c6672884be
#
_entry.id   06c7c78c4eafd7bf76b491c6672884be
#
_cell.length_a   1.000
_cell.length_b   1.000
_cell.length_c   1.000
_cell.angle_alpha   90.00
_cell.angle_beta   90.00
_cell.angle_gamma   90.00
#
_symmetry.space_group_name_H-M   'P 1'
#
loop_
_entity.id
_entity.type
_entity.pdbx_description
1 polymer ?
#
loop_
_entity_poly.entity_id
_entity_poly.type
_entity_poly.pdbx_seq_one_letter_code
_entity_poly.pdbx_strand_id
1 'polypeptide(L)'
;MKHLFLLLPILLICSCKFGPETGDLYQQKTASEWDTKQRKNDGSIIENFEHGERILKGGIVYLGFRNGEIGFYSEKWEGLESEDNMDIGKYEGESKNGFSLGSYNSTDGKKKYIGEFKYGKYNGLGAMTYPNGWKYFGMWKNGKREGQGTIFYPNGDKFKGEWRDDKWNGSGTYLYSNGNKYVGEIYGRPNGQGELITLDKKKYIGFMDRLFSGQGKSTDSNGNIYQGEFKFGWKSGQGTEIFSDGRKYIGEFRLNKPNGAGIETYPDGTKYEGNFIDGKFNGDITITFPDGTKYEGEGINGEIKGYGKYTFTDGIKFRGKYFRYIGVKSWSGHTYHSDGSEFIGDWKDGKPWNGTFYFKNRNIKGEYINGLEQK
;
A
#
# COMPACT_ATOMS: atom_id res chain seq x y z
N MET A 1 2.76 -25.11 28.89
CA MET A 1 3.30 -25.62 27.62
C MET A 1 3.23 -24.49 26.61
N LYS A 2 4.42 -23.92 26.29
CA LYS A 2 4.58 -22.78 25.38
C LYS A 2 4.75 -23.33 23.97
N HIS A 3 3.87 -23.03 23.03
CA HIS A 3 4.12 -23.23 21.61
C HIS A 3 4.56 -21.92 20.99
N LEU A 4 5.86 -21.86 20.77
CA LEU A 4 6.58 -20.83 20.03
C LEU A 4 6.46 -21.19 18.54
N PHE A 5 5.68 -20.44 17.75
CA PHE A 5 5.69 -20.54 16.29
C PHE A 5 6.82 -19.65 15.75
N LEU A 6 7.95 -20.31 15.41
CA LEU A 6 9.00 -19.74 14.60
C LEU A 6 8.52 -19.72 13.13
N LEU A 7 8.27 -18.54 12.59
CA LEU A 7 8.15 -18.33 11.15
C LEU A 7 9.57 -18.21 10.56
N LEU A 8 10.03 -19.31 9.99
CA LEU A 8 11.19 -19.30 9.08
C LEU A 8 10.77 -18.67 7.74
N PRO A 9 11.59 -17.78 7.16
CA PRO A 9 11.38 -17.35 5.79
C PRO A 9 11.78 -18.51 4.85
N ILE A 10 10.84 -19.03 4.09
CA ILE A 10 11.10 -19.99 3.02
C ILE A 10 11.80 -19.23 1.90
N LEU A 11 13.13 -19.33 1.87
CA LEU A 11 13.94 -18.98 0.72
C LEU A 11 13.73 -20.09 -0.34
N LEU A 12 12.82 -19.88 -1.28
CA LEU A 12 12.69 -20.77 -2.42
C LEU A 12 13.84 -20.49 -3.39
N ILE A 13 14.96 -21.19 -3.17
CA ILE A 13 16.02 -21.30 -4.16
C ILE A 13 15.54 -22.32 -5.19
N CYS A 14 14.96 -21.85 -6.29
CA CYS A 14 14.67 -22.70 -7.43
C CYS A 14 15.95 -22.90 -8.24
N SER A 15 16.78 -23.86 -7.85
CA SER A 15 17.89 -24.33 -8.66
C SER A 15 17.37 -25.32 -9.69
N CYS A 16 17.02 -24.84 -10.88
CA CYS A 16 16.83 -25.73 -12.02
C CYS A 16 18.20 -26.24 -12.48
N LYS A 17 18.61 -27.42 -12.02
CA LYS A 17 19.67 -28.22 -12.62
C LYS A 17 19.11 -28.84 -13.89
N PHE A 18 19.57 -28.36 -15.05
CA PHE A 18 19.44 -29.11 -16.29
C PHE A 18 20.60 -30.13 -16.40
N GLY A 19 20.28 -31.33 -16.90
CA GLY A 19 21.19 -32.46 -16.96
C GLY A 19 22.44 -32.26 -17.84
N PRO A 20 23.40 -33.19 -17.79
CA PRO A 20 24.81 -32.98 -18.16
C PRO A 20 25.13 -33.11 -19.65
N GLU A 21 24.22 -32.77 -20.57
CA GLU A 21 24.48 -32.96 -22.02
C GLU A 21 24.71 -31.70 -22.84
N THR A 22 24.67 -30.50 -22.26
CA THR A 22 25.03 -29.27 -22.97
C THR A 22 26.07 -28.51 -22.16
N GLY A 23 27.28 -28.41 -22.66
CA GLY A 23 28.44 -27.80 -21.99
C GLY A 23 28.34 -26.25 -21.80
N ASP A 24 27.16 -25.69 -21.75
CA ASP A 24 26.89 -24.27 -21.53
C ASP A 24 26.24 -24.08 -20.15
N LEU A 25 26.98 -23.54 -19.21
CA LEU A 25 26.50 -23.17 -17.87
C LEU A 25 25.68 -21.88 -17.98
N TYR A 26 24.37 -21.99 -17.80
CA TYR A 26 23.50 -20.84 -17.57
C TYR A 26 23.67 -20.35 -16.11
N GLN A 27 24.23 -19.19 -15.91
CA GLN A 27 24.13 -18.49 -14.62
C GLN A 27 23.06 -17.41 -14.73
N GLN A 28 21.91 -17.64 -14.13
CA GLN A 28 20.87 -16.63 -13.97
C GLN A 28 21.18 -15.85 -12.70
N LYS A 29 21.56 -14.59 -12.82
CA LYS A 29 21.69 -13.70 -11.66
C LYS A 29 20.34 -13.45 -11.02
N THR A 30 20.29 -13.30 -9.70
CA THR A 30 19.07 -13.06 -8.95
C THR A 30 18.45 -11.71 -9.27
N ALA A 31 17.15 -11.54 -9.00
CA ALA A 31 16.41 -10.30 -9.32
C ALA A 31 17.03 -9.01 -8.75
N SER A 32 17.81 -9.10 -7.67
CA SER A 32 18.55 -7.98 -7.07
C SER A 32 19.80 -7.56 -7.87
N GLU A 33 20.33 -8.45 -8.70
CA GLU A 33 21.54 -8.19 -9.51
C GLU A 33 21.21 -7.52 -10.85
N TRP A 34 19.95 -7.50 -11.25
CA TRP A 34 19.49 -6.88 -12.51
C TRP A 34 19.29 -5.35 -12.41
N ASP A 35 19.35 -4.79 -11.21
CA ASP A 35 19.08 -3.37 -10.93
C ASP A 35 20.38 -2.58 -10.67
N THR A 36 21.56 -3.18 -10.88
CA THR A 36 22.83 -2.51 -10.63
C THR A 36 23.17 -1.54 -11.76
N LYS A 37 23.28 -0.27 -11.40
CA LYS A 37 23.89 0.78 -12.22
C LYS A 37 25.34 0.36 -12.53
N GLN A 38 25.63 -0.04 -13.76
CA GLN A 38 27.01 -0.27 -14.16
C GLN A 38 27.72 1.05 -14.42
N ARG A 39 28.94 1.20 -13.90
CA ARG A 39 29.82 2.33 -14.21
C ARG A 39 30.72 1.96 -15.38
N LYS A 40 30.88 2.85 -16.34
CA LYS A 40 31.94 2.77 -17.33
C LYS A 40 33.32 2.91 -16.67
N ASN A 41 34.36 2.47 -17.34
CA ASN A 41 35.74 2.65 -16.88
C ASN A 41 36.15 4.12 -16.63
N ASP A 42 35.41 5.09 -17.20
CA ASP A 42 35.57 6.53 -17.01
C ASP A 42 34.75 7.08 -15.83
N GLY A 43 34.05 6.21 -15.06
CA GLY A 43 33.25 6.59 -13.92
C GLY A 43 31.83 7.05 -14.24
N SER A 44 31.44 7.17 -15.50
CA SER A 44 30.07 7.53 -15.90
C SER A 44 29.09 6.37 -15.69
N ILE A 45 27.86 6.69 -15.31
CA ILE A 45 26.80 5.69 -15.07
C ILE A 45 26.11 5.38 -16.39
N ILE A 46 25.95 4.07 -16.71
CA ILE A 46 25.09 3.64 -17.80
C ILE A 46 23.67 3.58 -17.24
N GLU A 47 22.88 4.60 -17.52
CA GLU A 47 21.47 4.59 -17.18
C GLU A 47 20.69 3.69 -18.13
N ASN A 48 19.80 2.84 -17.56
CA ASN A 48 18.82 2.00 -18.27
C ASN A 48 19.39 0.82 -19.11
N PHE A 49 20.36 0.08 -18.57
CA PHE A 49 20.76 -1.19 -19.18
C PHE A 49 20.10 -2.37 -18.47
N GLU A 50 19.27 -3.12 -19.19
CA GLU A 50 18.75 -4.42 -18.76
C GLU A 50 19.30 -5.50 -19.66
N HIS A 51 20.00 -6.51 -19.09
CA HIS A 51 20.71 -7.52 -19.86
C HIS A 51 20.59 -8.92 -19.24
N GLY A 52 20.76 -9.94 -20.07
CA GLY A 52 21.02 -11.33 -19.69
C GLY A 52 22.40 -11.75 -20.14
N GLU A 53 23.09 -12.50 -19.31
CA GLU A 53 24.42 -13.01 -19.61
C GLU A 53 24.37 -14.43 -20.19
N ARG A 54 25.21 -14.73 -21.16
CA ARG A 54 25.49 -16.07 -21.64
C ARG A 54 26.98 -16.25 -21.85
N ILE A 55 27.54 -17.35 -21.34
CA ILE A 55 28.93 -17.71 -21.59
C ILE A 55 28.97 -18.55 -22.86
N LEU A 56 29.59 -18.02 -23.89
CA LEU A 56 29.89 -18.74 -25.14
C LEU A 56 31.35 -19.11 -25.19
N LYS A 57 31.70 -20.10 -26.08
CA LYS A 57 33.07 -20.50 -26.35
C LYS A 57 33.86 -19.32 -26.95
N GLY A 58 34.47 -18.47 -26.08
CA GLY A 58 35.16 -17.24 -26.53
C GLY A 58 34.87 -15.99 -25.68
N GLY A 59 34.00 -16.07 -24.68
CA GLY A 59 33.71 -14.96 -23.77
C GLY A 59 32.27 -14.82 -23.36
N ILE A 60 31.99 -13.83 -22.51
CA ILE A 60 30.64 -13.50 -22.04
C ILE A 60 30.00 -12.59 -23.09
N VAL A 61 28.81 -12.95 -23.55
CA VAL A 61 27.97 -12.13 -24.42
C VAL A 61 26.72 -11.72 -23.68
N TYR A 62 26.43 -10.44 -23.71
CA TYR A 62 25.25 -9.85 -23.11
C TYR A 62 24.20 -9.61 -24.20
N LEU A 63 22.97 -10.07 -23.94
CA LEU A 63 21.81 -9.71 -24.75
C LEU A 63 20.97 -8.71 -23.96
N GLY A 64 20.70 -7.56 -24.53
CA GLY A 64 19.92 -6.55 -23.85
C GLY A 64 19.55 -5.35 -24.70
N PHE A 65 18.99 -4.33 -24.05
CA PHE A 65 18.64 -3.04 -24.67
C PHE A 65 19.66 -1.98 -24.26
N ARG A 66 20.20 -1.26 -25.22
CA ARG A 66 21.04 -0.08 -25.02
C ARG A 66 20.47 1.09 -25.81
N ASN A 67 20.25 2.23 -25.16
CA ASN A 67 19.62 3.41 -25.77
C ASN A 67 18.32 3.11 -26.53
N GLY A 68 17.56 2.10 -26.05
CA GLY A 68 16.32 1.67 -26.69
C GLY A 68 16.49 0.69 -27.85
N GLU A 69 17.70 0.39 -28.26
CA GLU A 69 18.00 -0.63 -29.27
C GLU A 69 18.38 -1.96 -28.66
N ILE A 70 17.98 -3.04 -29.30
CA ILE A 70 18.24 -4.40 -28.90
C ILE A 70 19.50 -4.92 -29.60
N GLY A 71 20.39 -5.58 -28.86
CA GLY A 71 21.61 -6.14 -29.47
C GLY A 71 22.32 -7.14 -28.58
N PHE A 72 23.33 -7.80 -29.15
CA PHE A 72 24.34 -8.55 -28.42
C PHE A 72 25.53 -7.64 -28.12
N TYR A 73 26.04 -7.69 -26.91
CA TYR A 73 27.17 -6.90 -26.48
C TYR A 73 28.22 -7.81 -25.84
N SER A 74 29.50 -7.67 -26.23
CA SER A 74 30.63 -8.34 -25.61
C SER A 74 31.18 -7.51 -24.42
N GLU A 75 32.05 -8.10 -23.60
CA GLU A 75 32.71 -7.37 -22.50
C GLU A 75 33.47 -6.12 -22.94
N LYS A 76 33.92 -6.10 -24.23
CA LYS A 76 34.60 -4.94 -24.83
C LYS A 76 33.64 -3.90 -25.38
N TRP A 77 32.29 -4.12 -25.28
CA TRP A 77 31.27 -3.22 -25.80
C TRP A 77 31.36 -2.94 -27.31
N GLU A 78 32.06 -3.77 -28.04
CA GLU A 78 32.02 -3.77 -29.48
C GLU A 78 30.72 -4.44 -29.89
N GLY A 79 29.78 -3.66 -30.45
CA GLY A 79 28.53 -4.18 -31.01
C GLY A 79 28.88 -5.18 -32.11
N LEU A 80 28.33 -6.37 -32.06
CA LEU A 80 28.30 -7.24 -33.21
C LEU A 80 27.36 -6.55 -34.20
N GLU A 81 27.92 -5.77 -35.13
CA GLU A 81 27.19 -5.17 -36.24
C GLU A 81 26.63 -6.30 -37.08
N SER A 82 25.32 -6.44 -37.13
CA SER A 82 24.69 -7.25 -38.16
C SER A 82 24.75 -6.46 -39.47
N GLU A 83 25.61 -6.85 -40.37
CA GLU A 83 25.56 -6.36 -41.72
C GLU A 83 24.23 -6.75 -42.38
N ASP A 84 23.57 -5.75 -42.88
CA ASP A 84 22.55 -5.58 -43.89
C ASP A 84 21.72 -6.75 -44.46
N ASN A 85 20.42 -6.43 -44.55
CA ASN A 85 19.43 -6.91 -45.52
C ASN A 85 19.04 -8.37 -45.47
N MET A 86 17.89 -8.66 -44.84
CA MET A 86 17.13 -9.80 -45.25
C MET A 86 15.63 -9.74 -45.04
N ASP A 87 14.94 -9.94 -46.15
CA ASP A 87 13.49 -10.13 -46.31
C ASP A 87 12.97 -11.51 -45.83
N ILE A 88 13.83 -12.34 -45.24
CA ILE A 88 13.47 -13.61 -44.61
C ILE A 88 14.52 -13.84 -43.54
N GLY A 89 14.12 -13.94 -42.25
CA GLY A 89 15.00 -14.06 -41.10
C GLY A 89 16.28 -14.86 -41.39
N LYS A 90 17.43 -14.20 -41.49
CA LYS A 90 18.72 -14.84 -41.69
C LYS A 90 19.26 -15.27 -40.35
N TYR A 91 19.57 -16.55 -40.27
CA TYR A 91 20.36 -17.15 -39.25
C TYR A 91 21.82 -16.86 -39.48
N GLU A 92 22.49 -16.15 -38.61
CA GLU A 92 23.94 -16.16 -38.50
C GLU A 92 24.32 -16.67 -37.10
N GLY A 93 24.83 -17.90 -37.06
CA GLY A 93 25.32 -18.54 -35.84
C GLY A 93 25.54 -20.05 -36.06
N GLU A 94 26.50 -20.62 -35.35
CA GLU A 94 26.75 -22.06 -35.40
C GLU A 94 25.53 -22.82 -34.86
N SER A 95 24.87 -23.56 -35.77
CA SER A 95 23.78 -24.47 -35.35
C SER A 95 24.38 -25.78 -34.86
N LYS A 96 24.15 -26.10 -33.58
CA LYS A 96 24.48 -27.39 -33.03
C LYS A 96 23.21 -27.99 -32.39
N ASN A 97 22.83 -29.18 -32.82
CA ASN A 97 21.63 -29.88 -32.32
C ASN A 97 20.31 -29.11 -32.45
N GLY A 98 20.15 -28.34 -33.55
CA GLY A 98 18.94 -27.55 -33.82
C GLY A 98 18.81 -26.24 -33.02
N PHE A 99 19.83 -25.86 -32.26
CA PHE A 99 19.94 -24.58 -31.58
C PHE A 99 20.78 -23.60 -32.39
N SER A 100 20.36 -22.35 -32.44
CA SER A 100 21.09 -21.27 -33.07
C SER A 100 20.84 -19.96 -32.36
N LEU A 101 21.79 -19.04 -32.46
CA LEU A 101 21.66 -17.65 -32.04
C LEU A 101 21.46 -16.80 -33.30
N GLY A 102 20.51 -15.88 -33.29
CA GLY A 102 20.26 -15.08 -34.52
C GLY A 102 19.24 -13.98 -34.32
N SER A 103 18.95 -13.29 -35.41
CA SER A 103 17.96 -12.23 -35.48
C SER A 103 16.88 -12.52 -36.50
N TYR A 104 15.70 -11.98 -36.25
CA TYR A 104 14.57 -11.97 -37.18
C TYR A 104 14.00 -10.57 -37.27
N ASN A 105 13.85 -10.07 -38.48
CA ASN A 105 13.12 -8.84 -38.77
C ASN A 105 11.91 -9.17 -39.64
N SER A 106 10.74 -8.62 -39.32
CA SER A 106 9.59 -8.72 -40.24
C SER A 106 9.82 -7.86 -41.46
N THR A 107 9.15 -8.21 -42.56
CA THR A 107 9.25 -7.50 -43.85
C THR A 107 8.92 -6.01 -43.77
N ASP A 108 8.05 -5.62 -42.83
CA ASP A 108 7.68 -4.22 -42.55
C ASP A 108 8.65 -3.54 -41.55
N GLY A 109 9.70 -4.24 -41.09
CA GLY A 109 10.71 -3.76 -40.15
C GLY A 109 10.18 -3.46 -38.71
N LYS A 110 8.87 -3.67 -38.46
CA LYS A 110 8.24 -3.26 -37.20
C LYS A 110 8.37 -4.30 -36.09
N LYS A 111 8.59 -5.58 -36.44
CA LYS A 111 8.81 -6.65 -35.49
C LYS A 111 10.24 -7.15 -35.62
N LYS A 112 11.01 -7.08 -34.55
CA LYS A 112 12.41 -7.53 -34.53
C LYS A 112 12.60 -8.46 -33.33
N TYR A 113 13.19 -9.63 -33.57
CA TYR A 113 13.64 -10.55 -32.52
C TYR A 113 15.13 -10.74 -32.61
N ILE A 114 15.81 -10.78 -31.47
CA ILE A 114 17.20 -11.21 -31.37
C ILE A 114 17.27 -12.19 -30.21
N GLY A 115 17.86 -13.36 -30.41
CA GLY A 115 17.95 -14.36 -29.35
C GLY A 115 18.17 -15.77 -29.86
N GLU A 116 17.86 -16.71 -28.99
CA GLU A 116 18.00 -18.12 -29.26
C GLU A 116 16.84 -18.66 -30.08
N PHE A 117 17.16 -19.59 -30.99
CA PHE A 117 16.17 -20.35 -31.75
C PHE A 117 16.39 -21.84 -31.53
N LYS A 118 15.33 -22.61 -31.65
CA LYS A 118 15.35 -24.06 -31.71
C LYS A 118 14.39 -24.53 -32.81
N TYR A 119 14.91 -25.27 -33.77
CA TYR A 119 14.11 -25.72 -34.94
C TYR A 119 13.30 -24.59 -35.60
N GLY A 120 13.92 -23.42 -35.82
CA GLY A 120 13.29 -22.25 -36.43
C GLY A 120 12.27 -21.49 -35.57
N LYS A 121 12.12 -21.83 -34.30
CA LYS A 121 11.22 -21.15 -33.36
C LYS A 121 12.01 -20.40 -32.27
N TYR A 122 11.52 -19.24 -31.83
CA TYR A 122 12.08 -18.53 -30.68
C TYR A 122 12.16 -19.49 -29.50
N ASN A 123 13.31 -19.57 -28.86
CA ASN A 123 13.56 -20.49 -27.75
C ASN A 123 14.69 -19.92 -26.88
N GLY A 124 14.75 -20.31 -25.60
CA GLY A 124 15.78 -19.78 -24.68
C GLY A 124 15.67 -18.29 -24.44
N LEU A 125 16.79 -17.60 -24.25
CA LEU A 125 16.82 -16.17 -23.98
C LEU A 125 16.65 -15.38 -25.28
N GLY A 126 15.78 -14.37 -25.25
CA GLY A 126 15.57 -13.52 -26.42
C GLY A 126 14.87 -12.21 -26.10
N ALA A 127 15.05 -11.28 -27.01
CA ALA A 127 14.44 -9.97 -26.93
C ALA A 127 13.65 -9.67 -28.21
N MET A 128 12.47 -9.12 -28.04
CA MET A 128 11.50 -8.83 -29.10
C MET A 128 11.06 -7.38 -29.04
N THR A 129 11.07 -6.70 -30.16
CA THR A 129 10.36 -5.43 -30.39
C THR A 129 9.10 -5.70 -31.19
N TYR A 130 7.98 -5.16 -30.77
CA TYR A 130 6.67 -5.33 -31.40
C TYR A 130 6.25 -4.08 -32.18
N PRO A 131 5.40 -4.21 -33.22
CA PRO A 131 4.93 -3.08 -34.02
C PRO A 131 4.27 -1.94 -33.22
N ASN A 132 3.67 -2.26 -32.10
CA ASN A 132 3.03 -1.30 -31.19
C ASN A 132 4.02 -0.59 -30.24
N GLY A 133 5.33 -0.80 -30.43
CA GLY A 133 6.38 -0.21 -29.61
C GLY A 133 6.66 -0.95 -28.29
N TRP A 134 5.96 -2.04 -28.00
CA TRP A 134 6.29 -2.89 -26.87
C TRP A 134 7.63 -3.57 -27.09
N LYS A 135 8.37 -3.79 -26.01
CA LYS A 135 9.59 -4.58 -26.04
C LYS A 135 9.52 -5.65 -24.97
N TYR A 136 9.93 -6.86 -25.32
CA TYR A 136 10.02 -7.97 -24.37
C TYR A 136 11.45 -8.47 -24.30
N PHE A 137 11.93 -8.74 -23.11
CA PHE A 137 13.20 -9.41 -22.85
C PHE A 137 12.97 -10.55 -21.87
N GLY A 138 13.36 -11.76 -22.21
CA GLY A 138 13.16 -12.92 -21.33
C GLY A 138 13.20 -14.26 -22.05
N MET A 139 12.69 -15.26 -21.37
CA MET A 139 12.70 -16.64 -21.84
C MET A 139 11.59 -16.92 -22.87
N TRP A 140 11.92 -17.75 -23.82
CA TRP A 140 11.05 -18.22 -24.90
C TRP A 140 11.04 -19.75 -24.97
N LYS A 141 9.91 -20.33 -25.37
CA LYS A 141 9.76 -21.75 -25.64
C LYS A 141 8.80 -21.95 -26.79
N ASN A 142 9.27 -22.62 -27.86
CA ASN A 142 8.47 -22.94 -29.05
C ASN A 142 7.75 -21.71 -29.64
N GLY A 143 8.42 -20.55 -29.68
CA GLY A 143 7.87 -19.31 -30.24
C GLY A 143 6.98 -18.47 -29.28
N LYS A 144 6.79 -18.91 -28.04
CA LYS A 144 5.99 -18.24 -27.03
C LYS A 144 6.86 -17.76 -25.85
N ARG A 145 6.46 -16.67 -25.21
CA ARG A 145 7.08 -16.23 -23.96
C ARG A 145 6.78 -17.25 -22.87
N GLU A 146 7.82 -17.67 -22.15
CA GLU A 146 7.76 -18.71 -21.14
C GLU A 146 8.83 -18.45 -20.08
N GLY A 147 8.53 -18.66 -18.78
CA GLY A 147 9.46 -18.40 -17.69
C GLY A 147 9.62 -16.90 -17.38
N GLN A 148 10.80 -16.51 -16.89
CA GLN A 148 11.04 -15.13 -16.47
C GLN A 148 11.21 -14.20 -17.66
N GLY A 149 10.60 -13.00 -17.57
CA GLY A 149 10.75 -11.98 -18.60
C GLY A 149 10.24 -10.62 -18.18
N THR A 150 10.74 -9.60 -18.85
CA THR A 150 10.37 -8.20 -18.66
C THR A 150 9.73 -7.67 -19.93
N ILE A 151 8.60 -7.00 -19.82
CA ILE A 151 8.00 -6.22 -20.90
C ILE A 151 8.09 -4.73 -20.59
N PHE A 152 8.41 -3.95 -21.60
CA PHE A 152 8.50 -2.50 -21.58
C PHE A 152 7.39 -1.94 -22.45
N TYR A 153 6.61 -1.05 -21.88
CA TYR A 153 5.52 -0.38 -22.57
C TYR A 153 5.96 0.99 -23.10
N PRO A 154 5.39 1.47 -24.23
CA PRO A 154 5.72 2.79 -24.78
C PRO A 154 5.43 3.96 -23.82
N ASN A 155 4.50 3.78 -22.89
CA ASN A 155 4.19 4.79 -21.86
C ASN A 155 5.23 4.85 -20.73
N GLY A 156 6.28 4.03 -20.77
CA GLY A 156 7.33 3.95 -19.76
C GLY A 156 7.07 2.96 -18.62
N ASP A 157 5.90 2.33 -18.57
CA ASP A 157 5.65 1.24 -17.63
C ASP A 157 6.51 0.02 -17.95
N LYS A 158 6.80 -0.77 -16.92
CA LYS A 158 7.52 -2.05 -17.04
C LYS A 158 6.83 -3.12 -16.23
N PHE A 159 6.79 -4.32 -16.76
CA PHE A 159 6.39 -5.51 -16.00
C PHE A 159 7.53 -6.54 -16.04
N LYS A 160 7.90 -7.07 -14.87
CA LYS A 160 8.84 -8.18 -14.70
C LYS A 160 8.16 -9.31 -13.93
N GLY A 161 8.18 -10.51 -14.50
CA GLY A 161 7.54 -11.65 -13.85
C GLY A 161 7.58 -12.91 -14.68
N GLU A 162 6.79 -13.89 -14.26
CA GLU A 162 6.70 -15.17 -14.93
C GLU A 162 5.70 -15.13 -16.09
N TRP A 163 6.03 -15.83 -17.17
CA TRP A 163 5.25 -15.98 -18.37
C TRP A 163 4.97 -17.46 -18.63
N ARG A 164 3.79 -17.75 -19.13
CA ARG A 164 3.38 -19.07 -19.55
C ARG A 164 2.50 -18.98 -20.80
N ASP A 165 2.93 -19.63 -21.89
CA ASP A 165 2.19 -19.64 -23.16
C ASP A 165 1.78 -18.21 -23.61
N ASP A 166 2.72 -17.25 -23.63
CA ASP A 166 2.50 -15.84 -23.96
C ASP A 166 1.61 -15.04 -22.98
N LYS A 167 1.20 -15.63 -21.88
CA LYS A 167 0.39 -14.98 -20.86
C LYS A 167 1.21 -14.74 -19.59
N TRP A 168 0.90 -13.70 -18.88
CA TRP A 168 1.44 -13.48 -17.54
C TRP A 168 0.90 -14.56 -16.61
N ASN A 169 1.77 -15.11 -15.79
CA ASN A 169 1.43 -16.21 -14.92
C ASN A 169 1.93 -15.95 -13.51
N GLY A 170 0.98 -15.85 -12.56
CA GLY A 170 1.30 -15.71 -11.15
C GLY A 170 1.75 -14.32 -10.74
N SER A 171 2.84 -14.25 -9.96
CA SER A 171 3.31 -13.02 -9.34
C SER A 171 4.40 -12.32 -10.16
N GLY A 172 4.45 -11.00 -10.00
CA GLY A 172 5.46 -10.20 -10.66
C GLY A 172 5.60 -8.81 -10.06
N THR A 173 6.50 -8.02 -10.66
CA THR A 173 6.70 -6.62 -10.33
C THR A 173 6.22 -5.77 -11.49
N TYR A 174 5.32 -4.82 -11.21
CA TYR A 174 4.89 -3.80 -12.16
C TYR A 174 5.43 -2.44 -11.70
N LEU A 175 6.22 -1.82 -12.55
CA LEU A 175 6.77 -0.48 -12.35
C LEU A 175 6.00 0.48 -13.23
N TYR A 176 5.27 1.40 -12.63
CA TYR A 176 4.56 2.45 -13.34
C TYR A 176 5.50 3.57 -13.75
N SER A 177 5.24 4.21 -14.87
CA SER A 177 6.03 5.34 -15.37
C SER A 177 6.06 6.53 -14.41
N ASN A 178 5.07 6.65 -13.55
CA ASN A 178 5.00 7.66 -12.48
C ASN A 178 5.85 7.30 -11.23
N GLY A 179 6.63 6.20 -11.26
CA GLY A 179 7.49 5.77 -10.16
C GLY A 179 6.83 4.87 -9.10
N ASN A 180 5.53 4.61 -9.20
CA ASN A 180 4.89 3.63 -8.33
C ASN A 180 5.36 2.22 -8.65
N LYS A 181 5.41 1.34 -7.64
CA LYS A 181 5.81 -0.06 -7.77
C LYS A 181 4.75 -0.97 -7.17
N TYR A 182 4.29 -1.94 -7.95
CA TYR A 182 3.46 -3.04 -7.46
C TYR A 182 4.24 -4.35 -7.48
N VAL A 183 4.10 -5.16 -6.44
CA VAL A 183 4.64 -6.52 -6.35
C VAL A 183 3.53 -7.43 -5.88
N GLY A 184 3.17 -8.42 -6.68
CA GLY A 184 2.07 -9.32 -6.34
C GLY A 184 1.52 -10.08 -7.53
N GLU A 185 0.29 -10.56 -7.37
CA GLU A 185 -0.40 -11.32 -8.42
C GLU A 185 -0.80 -10.44 -9.59
N ILE A 186 -0.58 -10.94 -10.80
CA ILE A 186 -0.80 -10.21 -12.04
C ILE A 186 -1.54 -11.10 -13.06
N TYR A 187 -2.69 -10.60 -13.52
CA TYR A 187 -3.50 -11.24 -14.56
C TYR A 187 -3.80 -10.23 -15.67
N GLY A 188 -2.81 -9.95 -16.51
CA GLY A 188 -2.86 -8.88 -17.51
C GLY A 188 -2.55 -7.48 -16.95
N ARG A 189 -2.66 -7.31 -15.64
CA ARG A 189 -2.37 -6.12 -14.83
C ARG A 189 -2.35 -6.55 -13.35
N PRO A 190 -1.94 -5.67 -12.41
CA PRO A 190 -2.11 -5.92 -10.99
C PRO A 190 -3.54 -6.35 -10.66
N ASN A 191 -3.70 -7.56 -10.12
CA ASN A 191 -4.99 -8.15 -9.76
C ASN A 191 -4.74 -9.37 -8.85
N GLY A 192 -5.24 -9.30 -7.62
CA GLY A 192 -5.01 -10.30 -6.58
C GLY A 192 -4.25 -9.74 -5.39
N GLN A 193 -3.59 -10.60 -4.64
CA GLN A 193 -2.80 -10.19 -3.48
C GLN A 193 -1.49 -9.53 -3.90
N GLY A 194 -1.16 -8.40 -3.27
CA GLY A 194 0.08 -7.70 -3.58
C GLY A 194 0.37 -6.51 -2.69
N GLU A 195 1.50 -5.89 -2.98
CA GLU A 195 2.00 -4.69 -2.33
C GLU A 195 2.16 -3.59 -3.37
N LEU A 196 1.55 -2.43 -3.14
CA LEU A 196 1.76 -1.22 -3.91
C LEU A 196 2.55 -0.22 -3.06
N ILE A 197 3.64 0.28 -3.60
CA ILE A 197 4.45 1.36 -3.03
C ILE A 197 4.36 2.53 -4.00
N THR A 198 3.94 3.68 -3.50
CA THR A 198 3.86 4.91 -4.30
C THR A 198 5.15 5.73 -4.17
N LEU A 199 5.36 6.66 -5.10
CA LEU A 199 6.54 7.53 -5.10
C LEU A 199 6.65 8.36 -3.80
N ASP A 200 5.52 8.80 -3.24
CA ASP A 200 5.42 9.50 -1.95
C ASP A 200 5.51 8.56 -0.72
N LYS A 201 6.01 7.32 -0.94
CA LYS A 201 6.26 6.29 0.09
C LYS A 201 5.02 5.75 0.81
N LYS A 202 3.84 5.98 0.28
CA LYS A 202 2.65 5.27 0.77
C LYS A 202 2.74 3.81 0.38
N LYS A 203 2.33 2.94 1.29
CA LYS A 203 2.35 1.50 1.10
C LYS A 203 0.93 0.95 1.28
N TYR A 204 0.53 0.10 0.36
CA TYR A 204 -0.69 -0.70 0.46
C TYR A 204 -0.34 -2.17 0.34
N ILE A 205 -0.89 -3.00 1.20
CA ILE A 205 -0.77 -4.46 1.14
C ILE A 205 -2.17 -5.04 1.23
N GLY A 206 -2.56 -5.85 0.26
CA GLY A 206 -3.86 -6.49 0.26
C GLY A 206 -4.32 -6.92 -1.11
N PHE A 207 -5.60 -7.22 -1.21
CA PHE A 207 -6.20 -7.57 -2.48
C PHE A 207 -6.36 -6.31 -3.34
N MET A 208 -5.89 -6.39 -4.57
CA MET A 208 -6.08 -5.37 -5.58
C MET A 208 -6.89 -5.95 -6.73
N ASP A 209 -8.00 -5.31 -7.05
CA ASP A 209 -8.71 -5.54 -8.29
C ASP A 209 -8.43 -4.40 -9.29
N ARG A 210 -9.11 -4.44 -10.42
CA ARG A 210 -9.03 -3.38 -11.44
C ARG A 210 -9.33 -1.98 -10.90
N LEU A 211 -10.11 -1.89 -9.81
CA LEU A 211 -10.63 -0.66 -9.23
C LEU A 211 -9.98 -0.33 -7.89
N PHE A 212 -8.90 -1.05 -7.49
CA PHE A 212 -8.27 -0.91 -6.19
C PHE A 212 -9.29 -1.04 -5.05
N SER A 213 -10.10 -2.11 -5.11
CA SER A 213 -11.14 -2.39 -4.11
C SER A 213 -10.88 -3.74 -3.45
N GLY A 214 -11.18 -3.85 -2.15
CA GLY A 214 -11.00 -5.05 -1.36
C GLY A 214 -10.46 -4.78 0.03
N GLN A 215 -10.07 -5.84 0.73
CA GLN A 215 -9.47 -5.75 2.06
C GLN A 215 -7.96 -5.51 1.96
N GLY A 216 -7.45 -4.60 2.79
CA GLY A 216 -6.02 -4.31 2.79
C GLY A 216 -5.54 -3.52 4.00
N LYS A 217 -4.21 -3.34 4.03
CA LYS A 217 -3.53 -2.50 5.00
C LYS A 217 -2.75 -1.42 4.24
N SER A 218 -2.87 -0.17 4.66
CA SER A 218 -2.06 0.92 4.12
C SER A 218 -1.29 1.65 5.21
N THR A 219 -0.14 2.19 4.83
CA THR A 219 0.62 3.16 5.63
C THR A 219 0.80 4.40 4.76
N ASP A 220 0.43 5.56 5.27
CA ASP A 220 0.62 6.81 4.56
C ASP A 220 1.99 7.46 4.86
N SER A 221 2.29 8.58 4.19
CA SER A 221 3.56 9.31 4.35
C SER A 221 3.76 9.90 5.75
N ASN A 222 2.70 10.07 6.53
CA ASN A 222 2.73 10.58 7.90
C ASN A 222 2.92 9.45 8.94
N GLY A 223 2.93 8.17 8.49
CA GLY A 223 3.01 7.02 9.36
C GLY A 223 1.66 6.52 9.90
N ASN A 224 0.53 7.10 9.46
CA ASN A 224 -0.78 6.56 9.82
C ASN A 224 -0.98 5.19 9.17
N ILE A 225 -1.52 4.25 9.93
CA ILE A 225 -1.75 2.87 9.50
C ILE A 225 -3.26 2.63 9.45
N TYR A 226 -3.76 2.23 8.31
CA TYR A 226 -5.15 1.79 8.14
C TYR A 226 -5.21 0.31 7.78
N GLN A 227 -6.17 -0.41 8.35
CA GLN A 227 -6.51 -1.78 7.99
C GLN A 227 -8.03 -1.91 7.88
N GLY A 228 -8.51 -2.31 6.71
CA GLY A 228 -9.94 -2.40 6.44
C GLY A 228 -10.27 -2.45 4.95
N GLU A 229 -11.48 -2.05 4.64
CA GLU A 229 -12.00 -2.05 3.28
C GLU A 229 -11.49 -0.84 2.47
N PHE A 230 -11.21 -1.08 1.19
CA PHE A 230 -10.92 -0.06 0.19
C PHE A 230 -11.92 -0.13 -0.94
N LYS A 231 -12.31 1.00 -1.48
CA LYS A 231 -13.13 1.13 -2.68
C LYS A 231 -12.58 2.25 -3.55
N PHE A 232 -12.20 1.93 -4.79
CA PHE A 232 -11.54 2.85 -5.71
C PHE A 232 -10.27 3.50 -5.13
N GLY A 233 -9.51 2.75 -4.31
CA GLY A 233 -8.30 3.25 -3.64
C GLY A 233 -8.56 4.13 -2.39
N TRP A 234 -9.82 4.34 -2.01
CA TRP A 234 -10.22 5.13 -0.84
C TRP A 234 -10.57 4.19 0.32
N LYS A 235 -10.16 4.54 1.55
CA LYS A 235 -10.65 3.88 2.77
C LYS A 235 -12.18 3.97 2.77
N SER A 236 -12.86 2.84 2.95
CA SER A 236 -14.31 2.69 2.85
C SER A 236 -14.79 1.57 3.75
N GLY A 237 -16.10 1.52 4.06
CA GLY A 237 -16.66 0.44 4.87
C GLY A 237 -16.03 0.35 6.25
N GLN A 238 -15.90 -0.84 6.80
CA GLN A 238 -15.34 -1.08 8.13
C GLN A 238 -13.81 -1.07 8.11
N GLY A 239 -13.22 -0.42 9.11
CA GLY A 239 -11.77 -0.37 9.24
C GLY A 239 -11.26 0.10 10.59
N THR A 240 -9.95 -0.05 10.76
CA THR A 240 -9.19 0.46 11.90
C THR A 240 -8.10 1.39 11.37
N GLU A 241 -8.00 2.59 11.91
CA GLU A 241 -6.89 3.51 11.66
C GLU A 241 -6.14 3.82 12.94
N ILE A 242 -4.81 3.69 12.88
CA ILE A 242 -3.89 4.11 13.94
C ILE A 242 -3.14 5.31 13.39
N PHE A 243 -3.33 6.46 14.02
CA PHE A 243 -2.68 7.71 13.66
C PHE A 243 -1.27 7.77 14.25
N SER A 244 -0.39 8.52 13.60
CA SER A 244 1.00 8.71 14.05
C SER A 244 1.11 9.42 15.39
N ASP A 245 0.07 10.15 15.81
CA ASP A 245 -0.05 10.77 17.13
C ASP A 245 -0.53 9.81 18.23
N GLY A 246 -0.75 8.53 17.89
CA GLY A 246 -1.20 7.48 18.80
C GLY A 246 -2.71 7.34 18.95
N ARG A 247 -3.51 8.20 18.34
CA ARG A 247 -4.97 7.99 18.28
C ARG A 247 -5.30 6.74 17.49
N LYS A 248 -6.43 6.12 17.83
CA LYS A 248 -6.96 4.95 17.12
C LYS A 248 -8.45 5.14 16.84
N TYR A 249 -8.85 4.95 15.61
CA TYR A 249 -10.25 4.90 15.22
C TYR A 249 -10.62 3.49 14.73
N ILE A 250 -11.78 3.01 15.15
CA ILE A 250 -12.38 1.75 14.69
C ILE A 250 -13.82 2.06 14.30
N GLY A 251 -14.20 1.78 13.05
CA GLY A 251 -15.57 2.05 12.61
C GLY A 251 -15.68 2.21 11.08
N GLU A 252 -16.71 2.93 10.70
CA GLU A 252 -17.03 3.16 9.29
C GLU A 252 -16.18 4.27 8.68
N PHE A 253 -15.79 4.06 7.41
CA PHE A 253 -15.05 5.01 6.60
C PHE A 253 -15.80 5.34 5.31
N ARG A 254 -15.64 6.55 4.84
CA ARG A 254 -16.09 7.01 3.54
C ARG A 254 -15.10 8.03 2.98
N LEU A 255 -14.59 7.80 1.76
CA LEU A 255 -13.66 8.71 1.07
C LEU A 255 -12.45 9.09 1.96
N ASN A 256 -11.79 8.08 2.54
CA ASN A 256 -10.63 8.19 3.44
C ASN A 256 -10.89 8.78 4.84
N LYS A 257 -12.12 9.11 5.20
CA LYS A 257 -12.44 9.72 6.49
C LYS A 257 -13.35 8.83 7.33
N PRO A 258 -13.22 8.84 8.66
CA PRO A 258 -14.24 8.34 9.56
C PRO A 258 -15.61 8.92 9.23
N ASN A 259 -16.61 8.05 8.99
CA ASN A 259 -17.94 8.47 8.58
C ASN A 259 -18.96 7.35 8.85
N GLY A 260 -19.85 7.54 9.79
CA GLY A 260 -20.77 6.55 10.33
C GLY A 260 -20.43 6.18 11.76
N ALA A 261 -20.88 5.01 12.21
CA ALA A 261 -20.65 4.54 13.58
C ALA A 261 -19.17 4.19 13.81
N GLY A 262 -18.64 4.61 14.96
CA GLY A 262 -17.24 4.34 15.26
C GLY A 262 -16.83 4.67 16.70
N ILE A 263 -15.59 4.29 16.99
CA ILE A 263 -14.93 4.52 18.27
C ILE A 263 -13.57 5.15 18.00
N GLU A 264 -13.32 6.33 18.55
CA GLU A 264 -12.01 6.97 18.56
C GLU A 264 -11.41 6.93 19.98
N THR A 265 -10.19 6.45 20.10
CA THR A 265 -9.45 6.38 21.36
C THR A 265 -8.20 7.23 21.26
N TYR A 266 -7.97 8.08 22.24
CA TYR A 266 -6.80 8.95 22.35
C TYR A 266 -5.71 8.31 23.21
N PRO A 267 -4.45 8.76 23.09
CA PRO A 267 -3.33 8.22 23.89
C PRO A 267 -3.50 8.41 25.39
N ASP A 268 -4.23 9.43 25.83
CA ASP A 268 -4.55 9.65 27.24
C ASP A 268 -5.60 8.69 27.79
N GLY A 269 -6.18 7.82 26.94
CA GLY A 269 -7.24 6.88 27.29
C GLY A 269 -8.66 7.41 27.10
N THR A 270 -8.84 8.67 26.71
CA THR A 270 -10.16 9.21 26.37
C THR A 270 -10.74 8.46 25.18
N LYS A 271 -11.99 8.02 25.30
CA LYS A 271 -12.71 7.25 24.28
C LYS A 271 -13.98 7.98 23.86
N TYR A 272 -14.14 8.18 22.55
CA TYR A 272 -15.36 8.70 21.92
C TYR A 272 -16.05 7.57 21.18
N GLU A 273 -17.35 7.36 21.45
CA GLU A 273 -18.15 6.32 20.82
C GLU A 273 -19.45 6.91 20.33
N GLY A 274 -19.73 6.80 19.03
CA GLY A 274 -20.92 7.39 18.42
C GLY A 274 -20.82 7.52 16.93
N ASN A 275 -21.52 8.49 16.38
CA ASN A 275 -21.55 8.75 14.95
C ASN A 275 -20.50 9.80 14.54
N PHE A 276 -19.88 9.60 13.38
CA PHE A 276 -18.86 10.48 12.82
C PHE A 276 -19.29 10.98 11.46
N ILE A 277 -18.97 12.23 11.15
CA ILE A 277 -19.12 12.85 9.83
C ILE A 277 -17.81 13.54 9.49
N ASP A 278 -17.20 13.16 8.34
CA ASP A 278 -15.95 13.74 7.85
C ASP A 278 -14.81 13.76 8.87
N GLY A 279 -14.71 12.71 9.71
CA GLY A 279 -13.67 12.54 10.70
C GLY A 279 -13.94 13.23 12.05
N LYS A 280 -15.14 13.78 12.26
CA LYS A 280 -15.55 14.43 13.51
C LYS A 280 -16.79 13.77 14.05
N PHE A 281 -16.85 13.56 15.38
CA PHE A 281 -18.08 13.06 15.98
C PHE A 281 -19.24 14.05 15.78
N ASN A 282 -20.42 13.50 15.53
CA ASN A 282 -21.63 14.29 15.20
C ASN A 282 -22.90 13.49 15.55
N GLY A 283 -23.83 14.07 16.30
CA GLY A 283 -25.01 13.41 16.81
C GLY A 283 -24.79 12.86 18.22
N ASP A 284 -25.49 11.79 18.58
CA ASP A 284 -25.39 11.17 19.89
C ASP A 284 -23.99 10.54 20.08
N ILE A 285 -23.36 10.88 21.21
CA ILE A 285 -22.00 10.44 21.55
C ILE A 285 -21.89 10.05 23.01
N THR A 286 -21.11 9.01 23.28
CA THR A 286 -20.61 8.65 24.59
C THR A 286 -19.12 8.95 24.66
N ILE A 287 -18.68 9.74 25.66
CA ILE A 287 -17.26 9.97 25.94
C ILE A 287 -16.95 9.33 27.28
N THR A 288 -15.91 8.49 27.29
CA THR A 288 -15.34 7.95 28.54
C THR A 288 -13.98 8.61 28.73
N PHE A 289 -13.80 9.30 29.84
CA PHE A 289 -12.55 9.96 30.20
C PHE A 289 -11.60 8.99 30.94
N PRO A 290 -10.28 9.31 31.00
CA PRO A 290 -9.30 8.43 31.68
C PRO A 290 -9.59 8.13 33.14
N ASP A 291 -10.22 9.06 33.83
CA ASP A 291 -10.64 8.91 35.24
C ASP A 291 -11.91 8.04 35.41
N GLY A 292 -12.49 7.56 34.30
CA GLY A 292 -13.73 6.78 34.30
C GLY A 292 -15.01 7.62 34.26
N THR A 293 -14.93 8.95 34.32
CA THR A 293 -16.07 9.84 34.10
C THR A 293 -16.65 9.58 32.71
N LYS A 294 -17.98 9.60 32.58
CA LYS A 294 -18.68 9.44 31.30
C LYS A 294 -19.54 10.64 30.97
N TYR A 295 -19.53 11.00 29.70
CA TYR A 295 -20.50 11.91 29.10
C TYR A 295 -21.36 11.16 28.09
N GLU A 296 -22.69 11.35 28.17
CA GLU A 296 -23.67 10.84 27.22
C GLU A 296 -24.50 12.02 26.76
N GLY A 297 -24.47 12.36 25.47
CA GLY A 297 -25.18 13.52 24.96
C GLY A 297 -24.87 13.85 23.50
N GLU A 298 -25.11 15.09 23.12
CA GLU A 298 -25.00 15.55 21.75
C GLU A 298 -23.62 16.15 21.44
N GLY A 299 -23.07 15.78 20.30
CA GLY A 299 -21.88 16.37 19.72
C GLY A 299 -22.15 16.96 18.34
N ILE A 300 -21.56 18.09 18.03
CA ILE A 300 -21.70 18.74 16.72
C ILE A 300 -20.31 19.17 16.24
N ASN A 301 -19.92 18.66 15.07
CA ASN A 301 -18.62 18.99 14.44
C ASN A 301 -17.39 18.77 15.32
N GLY A 302 -17.42 17.73 16.17
CA GLY A 302 -16.31 17.40 17.07
C GLY A 302 -16.29 18.21 18.37
N GLU A 303 -17.36 18.90 18.70
CA GLU A 303 -17.52 19.62 19.95
C GLU A 303 -18.75 19.12 20.70
N ILE A 304 -18.63 18.99 22.03
CA ILE A 304 -19.80 18.73 22.89
C ILE A 304 -20.70 19.97 22.88
N LYS A 305 -21.96 19.78 22.51
CA LYS A 305 -22.96 20.85 22.46
C LYS A 305 -24.31 20.33 22.91
N GLY A 306 -25.14 21.25 23.44
CA GLY A 306 -26.50 20.89 23.80
C GLY A 306 -26.64 20.22 25.13
N TYR A 307 -27.63 19.33 25.24
CA TYR A 307 -27.94 18.62 26.47
C TYR A 307 -27.19 17.31 26.55
N GLY A 308 -26.74 16.98 27.79
CA GLY A 308 -26.06 15.72 28.06
C GLY A 308 -26.10 15.36 29.52
N LYS A 309 -25.63 14.15 29.81
CA LYS A 309 -25.48 13.58 31.13
C LYS A 309 -24.01 13.28 31.39
N TYR A 310 -23.46 13.82 32.46
CA TYR A 310 -22.19 13.39 33.03
C TYR A 310 -22.45 12.41 34.16
N THR A 311 -21.63 11.37 34.22
CA THR A 311 -21.59 10.44 35.36
C THR A 311 -20.16 10.41 35.86
N PHE A 312 -19.92 10.94 37.05
CA PHE A 312 -18.62 10.99 37.69
C PHE A 312 -18.35 9.68 38.47
N THR A 313 -17.08 9.40 38.71
CA THR A 313 -16.64 8.14 39.37
C THR A 313 -17.09 8.04 40.84
N ASP A 314 -17.35 9.15 41.51
CA ASP A 314 -17.92 9.24 42.87
C ASP A 314 -19.45 9.02 42.91
N GLY A 315 -20.05 8.74 41.76
CA GLY A 315 -21.49 8.51 41.59
C GLY A 315 -22.33 9.78 41.42
N ILE A 316 -21.72 10.96 41.43
CA ILE A 316 -22.39 12.22 41.08
C ILE A 316 -22.82 12.14 39.62
N LYS A 317 -24.04 12.58 39.33
CA LYS A 317 -24.59 12.67 37.97
C LYS A 317 -25.04 14.10 37.72
N PHE A 318 -24.59 14.65 36.62
CA PHE A 318 -25.09 15.92 36.11
C PHE A 318 -25.96 15.67 34.88
N ARG A 319 -27.09 16.33 34.77
CA ARG A 319 -27.94 16.34 33.59
C ARG A 319 -28.32 17.78 33.28
N GLY A 320 -27.95 18.26 32.06
CA GLY A 320 -28.22 19.62 31.68
C GLY A 320 -27.52 20.03 30.39
N LYS A 321 -27.53 21.34 30.15
CA LYS A 321 -26.94 21.93 28.96
C LYS A 321 -25.50 22.35 29.26
N TYR A 322 -24.59 21.89 28.40
CA TYR A 322 -23.18 22.25 28.46
C TYR A 322 -22.90 23.49 27.59
N PHE A 323 -22.17 24.46 28.15
CA PHE A 323 -21.72 25.65 27.46
C PHE A 323 -20.21 25.77 27.60
N ARG A 324 -19.51 25.95 26.49
CA ARG A 324 -18.10 26.36 26.47
C ARG A 324 -18.03 27.77 25.91
N TYR A 325 -17.81 28.75 26.75
CA TYR A 325 -17.66 30.14 26.32
C TYR A 325 -16.27 30.64 26.72
N ILE A 326 -15.40 30.93 25.72
CA ILE A 326 -14.07 31.55 25.85
C ILE A 326 -13.30 31.08 27.09
N GLY A 327 -12.96 29.77 27.15
CA GLY A 327 -12.12 29.20 28.22
C GLY A 327 -12.84 28.91 29.55
N VAL A 328 -14.07 29.30 29.73
CA VAL A 328 -14.88 29.00 30.90
C VAL A 328 -15.74 27.77 30.63
N LYS A 329 -15.60 26.73 31.49
CA LYS A 329 -16.48 25.56 31.48
C LYS A 329 -17.69 25.89 32.36
N SER A 330 -18.84 26.07 31.74
CA SER A 330 -20.08 26.27 32.45
C SER A 330 -21.15 25.29 32.00
N TRP A 331 -22.01 24.89 32.90
CA TRP A 331 -23.18 24.08 32.62
C TRP A 331 -24.34 24.50 33.47
N SER A 332 -25.54 24.30 32.99
CA SER A 332 -26.80 24.60 33.69
C SER A 332 -27.67 23.36 33.69
N GLY A 333 -28.19 22.99 34.83
CA GLY A 333 -29.07 21.83 34.99
C GLY A 333 -29.11 21.25 36.38
N HIS A 334 -29.38 19.95 36.45
CA HIS A 334 -29.48 19.18 37.67
C HIS A 334 -28.22 18.38 37.96
N THR A 335 -27.68 18.50 39.16
CA THR A 335 -26.65 17.62 39.68
C THR A 335 -27.24 16.75 40.77
N TYR A 336 -27.03 15.43 40.68
CA TYR A 336 -27.49 14.43 41.65
C TYR A 336 -26.28 13.86 42.38
N HIS A 337 -26.27 13.96 43.68
CA HIS A 337 -25.23 13.44 44.56
C HIS A 337 -25.56 12.03 45.02
N SER A 338 -24.55 11.26 45.42
CA SER A 338 -24.68 9.88 45.89
C SER A 338 -25.47 9.77 47.19
N ASP A 339 -25.50 10.83 48.03
CA ASP A 339 -26.29 10.93 49.27
C ASP A 339 -27.78 11.22 49.00
N GLY A 340 -28.15 11.40 47.76
CA GLY A 340 -29.51 11.76 47.34
C GLY A 340 -29.82 13.25 47.39
N SER A 341 -28.86 14.11 47.72
CA SER A 341 -29.01 15.55 47.57
C SER A 341 -28.92 15.98 46.13
N GLU A 342 -29.52 17.12 45.79
CA GLU A 342 -29.57 17.66 44.42
C GLU A 342 -29.18 19.13 44.43
N PHE A 343 -28.48 19.57 43.34
CA PHE A 343 -28.31 20.98 43.05
C PHE A 343 -28.96 21.30 41.72
N ILE A 344 -29.76 22.30 41.66
CA ILE A 344 -30.44 22.80 40.46
C ILE A 344 -29.94 24.20 40.19
N GLY A 345 -29.24 24.38 39.08
CA GLY A 345 -28.68 25.69 38.78
C GLY A 345 -27.51 25.65 37.84
N ASP A 346 -26.76 26.75 37.89
CA ASP A 346 -25.58 26.96 37.04
C ASP A 346 -24.31 26.59 37.81
N TRP A 347 -23.37 25.99 37.08
CA TRP A 347 -22.01 25.70 37.52
C TRP A 347 -21.02 26.49 36.69
N LYS A 348 -19.95 26.94 37.31
CA LYS A 348 -18.84 27.61 36.68
C LYS A 348 -17.53 27.08 37.25
N ASP A 349 -16.64 26.61 36.34
CA ASP A 349 -15.34 26.05 36.71
C ASP A 349 -15.39 24.99 37.83
N GLY A 350 -16.41 24.12 37.79
CA GLY A 350 -16.59 23.02 38.74
C GLY A 350 -17.22 23.40 40.06
N LYS A 351 -17.70 24.64 40.23
CA LYS A 351 -18.36 25.11 41.47
C LYS A 351 -19.80 25.56 41.20
N PRO A 352 -20.72 25.35 42.17
CA PRO A 352 -22.05 25.94 42.12
C PRO A 352 -21.94 27.47 41.93
N TRP A 353 -22.70 28.03 40.97
CA TRP A 353 -22.64 29.45 40.65
C TRP A 353 -23.93 30.20 40.99
N ASN A 354 -25.02 29.80 40.34
CA ASN A 354 -26.36 30.31 40.68
C ASN A 354 -27.32 29.13 40.78
N GLY A 355 -28.01 28.95 41.90
CA GLY A 355 -28.97 27.87 42.05
C GLY A 355 -29.23 27.45 43.49
N THR A 356 -29.97 26.36 43.65
CA THR A 356 -30.45 25.90 44.94
C THR A 356 -30.01 24.45 45.19
N PHE A 357 -29.45 24.20 46.34
CA PHE A 357 -29.14 22.88 46.89
C PHE A 357 -30.33 22.37 47.68
N TYR A 358 -30.73 21.12 47.42
CA TYR A 358 -31.80 20.41 48.11
C TYR A 358 -31.27 19.19 48.83
N PHE A 359 -31.82 18.92 50.02
CA PHE A 359 -31.68 17.62 50.68
C PHE A 359 -32.51 16.56 49.93
N LYS A 360 -32.24 15.26 50.19
CA LYS A 360 -33.00 14.14 49.65
C LYS A 360 -34.51 14.24 49.88
N ASN A 361 -34.94 14.87 50.97
CA ASN A 361 -36.35 15.11 51.28
C ASN A 361 -36.92 16.36 50.61
N ARG A 362 -36.20 16.96 49.67
CA ARG A 362 -36.58 18.17 48.93
C ARG A 362 -36.59 19.47 49.74
N ASN A 363 -36.16 19.48 51.01
CA ASN A 363 -35.96 20.73 51.73
C ASN A 363 -34.72 21.46 51.17
N ILE A 364 -34.72 22.78 51.17
CA ILE A 364 -33.60 23.62 50.75
C ILE A 364 -32.45 23.41 51.75
N LYS A 365 -31.26 23.11 51.19
CA LYS A 365 -30.01 22.94 51.92
C LYS A 365 -29.23 24.26 51.91
N GLY A 366 -29.28 24.99 50.80
CA GLY A 366 -28.61 26.27 50.61
C GLY A 366 -28.88 26.85 49.24
N GLU A 367 -28.68 28.14 49.09
CA GLU A 367 -28.79 28.86 47.82
C GLU A 367 -27.44 29.47 47.45
N TYR A 368 -27.16 29.56 46.17
CA TYR A 368 -25.90 30.13 45.63
C TYR A 368 -26.21 31.25 44.67
N ILE A 369 -25.53 32.40 44.84
CA ILE A 369 -25.59 33.53 43.90
C ILE A 369 -24.16 33.96 43.59
N ASN A 370 -23.77 33.97 42.32
CA ASN A 370 -22.45 34.31 41.85
C ASN A 370 -21.31 33.53 42.55
N GLY A 371 -21.57 32.26 42.90
CA GLY A 371 -20.62 31.36 43.56
C GLY A 371 -20.53 31.51 45.06
N LEU A 372 -21.34 32.37 45.66
CA LEU A 372 -21.42 32.56 47.12
C LEU A 372 -22.67 31.94 47.69
N GLU A 373 -22.49 31.11 48.73
CA GLU A 373 -23.61 30.52 49.49
C GLU A 373 -24.31 31.61 50.27
N GLN A 374 -25.63 31.72 50.10
CA GLN A 374 -26.48 32.63 50.82
C GLN A 374 -26.84 32.01 52.17
N LYS A 375 -26.64 32.72 53.24
CA LYS A 375 -26.97 32.30 54.59
C LYS A 375 -28.46 32.50 54.89
#